data_2d1df157bf5c2c04ad688cf1520b5b7d
#
_entry.id   2d1df157bf5c2c04ad688cf1520b5b7d
#
_cell.length_a   1.000
_cell.length_b   1.000
_cell.length_c   1.000
_cell.angle_alpha   90.00
_cell.angle_beta   90.00
_cell.angle_gamma   90.00
#
_symmetry.space_group_name_H-M   'P 1'
#
loop_
_entity.id
_entity.type
_entity.pdbx_description
1 polymer ?
#
loop_
_entity_poly.entity_id
_entity_poly.type
_entity_poly.pdbx_seq_one_letter_code
_entity_poly.pdbx_strand_id
1 'polypeptide(L)'
;MAQAVTKMRDKLKLEIPFEELLRHVIKEPTVCGCENYISNYWKNKDKPIDINNNSMFFVKRYDNHDSDGVRVLVHGALGSVENYTALGSELSKWKSRNVIAFGIADYAKYKEIASENLVLELAEQYSQYLINSNWKNIQLIGYSFSGSIIIEMARLLVEQGAKVDNVIIIESGTIPIHIKSELLLELLFLDSMAVSEVVLGIEQRNLLKDVFNFVESENLTEIDDEIFKSILCSDKDRKRVSYLLNMGMKKRLDMYQKASKNDNNFQNLYPIYKKSFEALQITPNIYFGDITYCSVKEREGAYENFNAVLEKWDDILLGNIKQKTIAGNHYTCMNVEHAVSLARVIISETGDDNLDDIKSEKEEVHFIVNGGLLREKSFLY
;
A
#
# COMPACT_ATOMS: atom_id res chain seq x y z
N MET A 1 28.09 30.77 5.73
CA MET A 1 27.37 29.80 4.89
C MET A 1 26.56 28.80 5.70
N ALA A 2 27.13 28.01 6.59
CA ALA A 2 26.38 27.04 7.40
C ALA A 2 25.14 27.61 8.09
N GLN A 3 25.26 28.79 8.76
CA GLN A 3 24.11 29.47 9.37
C GLN A 3 23.03 29.91 8.37
N ALA A 4 23.43 30.25 7.12
CA ALA A 4 22.48 30.62 6.08
C ALA A 4 21.71 29.36 5.59
N VAL A 5 22.40 28.24 5.45
CA VAL A 5 21.79 26.95 5.09
C VAL A 5 20.81 26.47 6.16
N THR A 6 21.19 26.56 7.44
CA THR A 6 20.28 26.24 8.56
C THR A 6 19.03 27.11 8.51
N LYS A 7 19.19 28.44 8.41
CA LYS A 7 18.06 29.37 8.31
C LYS A 7 17.16 29.11 7.09
N MET A 8 17.75 28.72 5.97
CA MET A 8 17.02 28.38 4.75
C MET A 8 16.19 27.10 4.95
N ARG A 9 16.78 26.06 5.52
CA ARG A 9 16.07 24.81 5.84
C ARG A 9 14.90 25.07 6.80
N ASP A 10 15.14 25.80 7.87
CA ASP A 10 14.13 26.11 8.89
C ASP A 10 12.97 26.93 8.32
N LYS A 11 13.26 28.01 7.58
CA LYS A 11 12.22 28.87 7.00
C LYS A 11 11.41 28.20 5.90
N LEU A 12 12.05 27.37 5.07
CA LEU A 12 11.42 26.73 3.93
C LEU A 12 10.96 25.29 4.27
N LYS A 13 11.14 24.84 5.53
CA LYS A 13 10.85 23.49 6.00
C LYS A 13 11.42 22.42 5.04
N LEU A 14 12.69 22.61 4.65
CA LEU A 14 13.33 21.73 3.68
C LEU A 14 13.81 20.43 4.35
N GLU A 15 13.34 19.31 3.88
CA GLU A 15 13.81 17.95 4.27
C GLU A 15 15.11 17.53 3.55
N ILE A 16 15.82 18.45 2.92
CA ILE A 16 17.10 18.20 2.27
C ILE A 16 18.17 18.01 3.34
N PRO A 17 19.02 16.96 3.29
CA PRO A 17 20.11 16.77 4.23
C PRO A 17 21.02 18.01 4.30
N PHE A 18 21.37 18.44 5.52
CA PHE A 18 22.12 19.68 5.75
C PHE A 18 23.44 19.68 4.98
N GLU A 19 24.17 18.57 5.01
CA GLU A 19 25.49 18.45 4.36
C GLU A 19 25.40 18.53 2.84
N GLU A 20 24.36 17.98 2.23
CA GLU A 20 24.14 18.04 0.79
C GLU A 20 23.84 19.46 0.33
N LEU A 21 22.90 20.13 1.01
CA LEU A 21 22.55 21.52 0.71
C LEU A 21 23.74 22.45 0.93
N LEU A 22 24.49 22.25 2.03
CA LEU A 22 25.69 23.03 2.33
C LEU A 22 26.76 22.85 1.25
N ARG A 23 27.00 21.62 0.81
CA ARG A 23 27.97 21.30 -0.25
C ARG A 23 27.61 21.97 -1.57
N HIS A 24 26.32 22.01 -1.90
CA HIS A 24 25.83 22.69 -3.09
C HIS A 24 25.98 24.21 -2.98
N VAL A 25 25.57 24.80 -1.86
CA VAL A 25 25.69 26.26 -1.61
C VAL A 25 27.16 26.71 -1.62
N ILE A 26 28.10 25.86 -1.22
CA ILE A 26 29.53 26.16 -1.33
C ILE A 26 29.98 26.20 -2.80
N LYS A 27 29.47 25.30 -3.63
CA LYS A 27 29.84 25.23 -5.07
C LYS A 27 29.19 26.33 -5.89
N GLU A 28 27.95 26.69 -5.59
CA GLU A 28 27.17 27.67 -6.34
C GLU A 28 26.39 28.58 -5.36
N PRO A 29 27.07 29.61 -4.78
CA PRO A 29 26.52 30.43 -3.72
C PRO A 29 25.60 31.54 -4.27
N THR A 30 24.68 31.20 -5.18
CA THR A 30 23.69 32.10 -5.75
C THR A 30 22.29 31.70 -5.36
N VAL A 31 21.37 32.66 -5.28
CA VAL A 31 19.94 32.38 -5.00
C VAL A 31 19.36 31.46 -6.07
N CYS A 32 19.64 31.75 -7.34
CA CYS A 32 19.21 30.97 -8.48
C CYS A 32 19.76 29.51 -8.44
N GLY A 33 21.04 29.33 -8.07
CA GLY A 33 21.65 28.02 -7.88
C GLY A 33 20.96 27.22 -6.76
N CYS A 34 20.68 27.89 -5.63
CA CYS A 34 19.91 27.26 -4.54
C CYS A 34 18.49 26.88 -4.95
N GLU A 35 17.77 27.77 -5.64
CA GLU A 35 16.41 27.49 -6.14
C GLU A 35 16.40 26.33 -7.14
N ASN A 36 17.33 26.32 -8.09
CA ASN A 36 17.48 25.24 -9.06
C ASN A 36 17.80 23.91 -8.37
N TYR A 37 18.71 23.92 -7.40
CA TYR A 37 19.04 22.72 -6.65
C TYR A 37 17.87 22.19 -5.85
N ILE A 38 17.19 23.04 -5.08
CA ILE A 38 16.01 22.67 -4.30
C ILE A 38 14.91 22.14 -5.22
N SER A 39 14.63 22.83 -6.34
CA SER A 39 13.64 22.40 -7.32
C SER A 39 14.00 21.07 -7.95
N ASN A 40 15.27 20.85 -8.30
CA ASN A 40 15.75 19.59 -8.85
C ASN A 40 15.77 18.48 -7.81
N TYR A 41 16.12 18.78 -6.55
CA TYR A 41 16.05 17.82 -5.45
C TYR A 41 14.63 17.30 -5.28
N TRP A 42 13.62 18.20 -5.20
CA TRP A 42 12.21 17.80 -5.10
C TRP A 42 11.72 17.06 -6.34
N LYS A 43 12.07 17.52 -7.53
CA LYS A 43 11.74 16.82 -8.79
C LYS A 43 12.37 15.43 -8.87
N ASN A 44 13.52 15.21 -8.24
CA ASN A 44 14.23 13.94 -8.29
C ASN A 44 13.97 13.06 -7.07
N LYS A 45 13.57 13.64 -5.92
CA LYS A 45 13.22 12.90 -4.70
C LYS A 45 12.01 11.95 -4.93
N ASP A 46 11.10 12.39 -5.79
CA ASP A 46 9.88 11.63 -6.13
C ASP A 46 9.95 10.98 -7.52
N LYS A 47 11.08 11.08 -8.23
CA LYS A 47 11.22 10.37 -9.49
C LYS A 47 11.43 8.88 -9.22
N PRO A 48 10.57 8.03 -9.78
CA PRO A 48 10.85 6.59 -9.87
C PRO A 48 12.20 6.41 -10.53
N ILE A 49 13.03 5.51 -10.02
CA ILE A 49 14.25 5.11 -10.73
C ILE A 49 13.76 4.24 -11.87
N ASP A 50 13.71 4.83 -13.06
CA ASP A 50 13.38 4.10 -14.29
C ASP A 50 14.50 3.10 -14.57
N ILE A 51 14.21 1.81 -14.44
CA ILE A 51 15.19 0.74 -14.60
C ILE A 51 15.46 0.49 -16.09
N ASN A 52 14.52 0.83 -16.95
CA ASN A 52 14.60 0.82 -18.41
C ASN A 52 13.44 1.62 -18.98
N ASN A 53 13.66 2.40 -20.02
CA ASN A 53 12.60 3.14 -20.75
C ASN A 53 11.46 2.26 -21.29
N ASN A 54 11.48 0.94 -21.06
CA ASN A 54 10.50 -0.03 -21.50
C ASN A 54 9.98 -0.94 -20.37
N SER A 55 10.31 -0.64 -19.10
CA SER A 55 9.83 -1.42 -17.95
C SER A 55 8.35 -1.15 -17.66
N MET A 56 7.60 -2.20 -17.33
CA MET A 56 6.21 -2.08 -16.87
C MET A 56 6.11 -1.44 -15.48
N PHE A 57 7.16 -1.51 -14.69
CA PHE A 57 7.19 -1.03 -13.31
C PHE A 57 8.31 -0.03 -13.07
N PHE A 58 8.20 0.71 -11.98
CA PHE A 58 9.25 1.56 -11.44
C PHE A 58 9.60 1.14 -10.00
N VAL A 59 10.77 1.58 -9.55
CA VAL A 59 11.21 1.40 -8.16
C VAL A 59 11.38 2.75 -7.50
N LYS A 60 10.59 3.03 -6.47
CA LYS A 60 10.76 4.19 -5.58
C LYS A 60 11.74 3.80 -4.47
N ARG A 61 12.80 4.57 -4.25
CA ARG A 61 13.71 4.45 -3.11
C ARG A 61 13.35 5.50 -2.06
N TYR A 62 13.30 5.09 -0.80
CA TYR A 62 13.07 6.00 0.33
C TYR A 62 14.37 6.44 1.00
N ASP A 63 15.45 5.69 0.80
CA ASP A 63 16.77 5.94 1.36
C ASP A 63 17.89 5.39 0.46
N ASN A 64 19.13 5.58 0.91
CA ASN A 64 20.31 4.99 0.29
C ASN A 64 21.35 4.72 1.37
N HIS A 65 21.06 3.77 2.26
CA HIS A 65 21.99 3.36 3.32
C HIS A 65 23.07 2.43 2.78
N ASP A 66 24.21 2.43 3.45
CA ASP A 66 25.28 1.45 3.21
C ASP A 66 24.92 0.11 3.89
N SER A 67 23.94 -0.57 3.30
CA SER A 67 23.43 -1.87 3.77
C SER A 67 23.20 -2.77 2.56
N ASP A 68 23.49 -4.05 2.71
CA ASP A 68 23.20 -5.09 1.72
C ASP A 68 21.81 -5.74 1.94
N GLY A 69 21.07 -5.28 2.96
CA GLY A 69 19.69 -5.66 3.21
C GLY A 69 18.68 -4.71 2.61
N VAL A 70 17.49 -5.22 2.27
CA VAL A 70 16.40 -4.43 1.68
C VAL A 70 15.03 -4.80 2.26
N ARG A 71 14.21 -3.79 2.53
CA ARG A 71 12.76 -3.88 2.78
C ARG A 71 12.04 -3.50 1.50
N VAL A 72 11.24 -4.41 1.01
CA VAL A 72 10.56 -4.28 -0.29
C VAL A 72 9.07 -4.11 -0.05
N LEU A 73 8.53 -2.98 -0.43
CA LEU A 73 7.11 -2.68 -0.45
C LEU A 73 6.57 -2.92 -1.87
N VAL A 74 5.42 -3.57 -2.00
CA VAL A 74 4.82 -3.84 -3.31
C VAL A 74 3.46 -3.15 -3.39
N HIS A 75 3.17 -2.48 -4.49
CA HIS A 75 1.96 -1.69 -4.70
C HIS A 75 0.65 -2.45 -4.44
N GLY A 76 -0.39 -1.73 -4.01
CA GLY A 76 -1.76 -2.27 -3.90
C GLY A 76 -2.48 -2.39 -5.25
N ALA A 77 -3.81 -2.63 -5.21
CA ALA A 77 -4.64 -2.90 -6.40
C ALA A 77 -4.64 -1.81 -7.48
N LEU A 78 -4.27 -0.58 -7.15
CA LEU A 78 -4.20 0.54 -8.12
C LEU A 78 -2.82 0.73 -8.76
N GLY A 79 -1.84 -0.11 -8.43
CA GLY A 79 -0.49 -0.01 -9.00
C GLY A 79 0.36 1.14 -8.44
N SER A 80 -0.19 2.01 -7.59
CA SER A 80 0.48 3.14 -6.97
C SER A 80 1.17 2.75 -5.66
N VAL A 81 2.27 3.44 -5.34
CA VAL A 81 3.01 3.33 -4.08
C VAL A 81 2.76 4.51 -3.13
N GLU A 82 1.82 5.37 -3.43
CA GLU A 82 1.53 6.56 -2.63
C GLU A 82 1.07 6.21 -1.22
N ASN A 83 0.29 5.14 -1.06
CA ASN A 83 -0.15 4.63 0.23
C ASN A 83 1.01 4.23 1.15
N TYR A 84 2.19 3.95 0.60
CA TYR A 84 3.38 3.60 1.36
C TYR A 84 4.23 4.82 1.76
N THR A 85 3.85 6.04 1.39
CA THR A 85 4.70 7.22 1.60
C THR A 85 5.05 7.42 3.09
N ALA A 86 4.06 7.35 3.96
CA ALA A 86 4.29 7.48 5.40
C ALA A 86 5.09 6.30 5.97
N LEU A 87 4.68 5.07 5.67
CA LEU A 87 5.35 3.86 6.15
C LEU A 87 6.79 3.76 5.62
N GLY A 88 7.01 4.01 4.33
CA GLY A 88 8.35 3.98 3.73
C GLY A 88 9.28 5.01 4.34
N SER A 89 8.77 6.22 4.63
CA SER A 89 9.51 7.26 5.35
C SER A 89 9.86 6.86 6.78
N GLU A 90 8.96 6.17 7.50
CA GLU A 90 9.27 5.68 8.85
C GLU A 90 10.29 4.52 8.83
N LEU A 91 10.13 3.57 7.91
CA LEU A 91 11.07 2.45 7.76
C LEU A 91 12.46 2.93 7.36
N SER A 92 12.59 3.98 6.55
CA SER A 92 13.88 4.52 6.08
C SER A 92 14.71 5.20 7.18
N LYS A 93 14.12 5.50 8.34
CA LYS A 93 14.86 5.98 9.50
C LYS A 93 15.78 4.91 10.11
N TRP A 94 15.50 3.63 9.82
CA TRP A 94 16.24 2.47 10.33
C TRP A 94 17.28 2.03 9.31
N LYS A 95 18.54 2.29 9.62
CA LYS A 95 19.69 2.11 8.70
C LYS A 95 20.09 0.66 8.45
N SER A 96 19.49 -0.28 9.15
CA SER A 96 19.80 -1.71 9.00
C SER A 96 19.51 -2.26 7.60
N ARG A 97 18.55 -1.67 6.89
CA ARG A 97 18.18 -2.07 5.52
C ARG A 97 17.72 -0.86 4.71
N ASN A 98 17.97 -0.93 3.41
CA ASN A 98 17.37 0.02 2.46
C ASN A 98 15.86 -0.24 2.31
N VAL A 99 15.11 0.80 1.93
CA VAL A 99 13.66 0.71 1.70
C VAL A 99 13.33 1.09 0.27
N ILE A 100 12.70 0.16 -0.43
CA ILE A 100 12.24 0.37 -1.81
C ILE A 100 10.77 -0.01 -1.95
N ALA A 101 10.11 0.56 -2.95
CA ALA A 101 8.75 0.17 -3.31
C ALA A 101 8.61 -0.02 -4.83
N PHE A 102 7.96 -1.11 -5.23
CA PHE A 102 7.57 -1.37 -6.60
C PHE A 102 6.21 -0.77 -6.91
N GLY A 103 6.11 -0.01 -8.00
CA GLY A 103 4.88 0.54 -8.53
C GLY A 103 4.77 0.37 -10.04
N ILE A 104 3.57 0.49 -10.61
CA ILE A 104 3.33 0.32 -12.04
C ILE A 104 3.62 1.64 -12.77
N ALA A 105 4.53 1.59 -13.76
CA ALA A 105 4.89 2.70 -14.63
C ALA A 105 4.05 2.70 -15.93
N ASP A 106 3.82 1.52 -16.50
CA ASP A 106 3.08 1.33 -17.76
C ASP A 106 1.78 0.55 -17.54
N TYR A 107 0.71 1.30 -17.29
CA TYR A 107 -0.62 0.72 -17.10
C TYR A 107 -1.22 0.10 -18.36
N ALA A 108 -0.71 0.43 -19.56
CA ALA A 108 -1.15 -0.23 -20.79
C ALA A 108 -0.66 -1.68 -20.80
N LYS A 109 0.64 -1.90 -20.59
CA LYS A 109 1.22 -3.24 -20.46
C LYS A 109 0.59 -4.04 -19.32
N TYR A 110 0.36 -3.40 -18.16
CA TYR A 110 -0.31 -4.04 -17.02
C TYR A 110 -1.68 -4.60 -17.40
N LYS A 111 -2.47 -3.86 -18.17
CA LYS A 111 -3.80 -4.29 -18.62
C LYS A 111 -3.76 -5.40 -19.68
N GLU A 112 -2.68 -5.53 -20.44
CA GLU A 112 -2.50 -6.58 -21.47
C GLU A 112 -2.24 -7.96 -20.86
N ILE A 113 -1.68 -8.02 -19.64
CA ILE A 113 -1.46 -9.31 -18.96
C ILE A 113 -2.82 -9.97 -18.66
N ALA A 114 -2.99 -11.23 -18.90
CA ALA A 114 -4.18 -11.97 -18.49
C ALA A 114 -4.30 -11.99 -16.95
N SER A 115 -5.52 -11.85 -16.40
CA SER A 115 -5.71 -11.72 -14.95
C SER A 115 -5.17 -12.93 -14.17
N GLU A 116 -5.29 -14.13 -14.76
CA GLU A 116 -4.77 -15.38 -14.22
C GLU A 116 -3.24 -15.43 -14.11
N ASN A 117 -2.52 -14.65 -14.92
CA ASN A 117 -1.06 -14.61 -14.94
C ASN A 117 -0.49 -13.38 -14.21
N LEU A 118 -1.34 -12.42 -13.82
CA LEU A 118 -0.90 -11.12 -13.37
C LEU A 118 0.02 -11.19 -12.14
N VAL A 119 -0.39 -11.96 -11.13
CA VAL A 119 0.40 -12.11 -9.89
C VAL A 119 1.76 -12.72 -10.18
N LEU A 120 1.79 -13.79 -10.99
CA LEU A 120 3.03 -14.50 -11.33
C LEU A 120 3.97 -13.61 -12.15
N GLU A 121 3.48 -12.94 -13.20
CA GLU A 121 4.31 -12.07 -14.03
C GLU A 121 4.89 -10.89 -13.27
N LEU A 122 4.11 -10.27 -12.36
CA LEU A 122 4.62 -9.22 -11.49
C LEU A 122 5.69 -9.76 -10.54
N ALA A 123 5.43 -10.91 -9.92
CA ALA A 123 6.38 -11.54 -9.00
C ALA A 123 7.70 -11.91 -9.69
N GLU A 124 7.65 -12.45 -10.91
CA GLU A 124 8.84 -12.77 -11.72
C GLU A 124 9.67 -11.52 -12.02
N GLN A 125 9.04 -10.45 -12.51
CA GLN A 125 9.74 -9.22 -12.85
C GLN A 125 10.37 -8.54 -11.63
N TYR A 126 9.67 -8.48 -10.50
CA TYR A 126 10.17 -7.87 -9.27
C TYR A 126 11.28 -8.72 -8.64
N SER A 127 11.13 -10.04 -8.62
CA SER A 127 12.16 -10.97 -8.13
C SER A 127 13.43 -10.87 -8.97
N GLN A 128 13.30 -10.82 -10.29
CA GLN A 128 14.46 -10.67 -11.19
C GLN A 128 15.20 -9.34 -10.95
N TYR A 129 14.48 -8.25 -10.68
CA TYR A 129 15.11 -6.99 -10.29
C TYR A 129 15.91 -7.12 -8.99
N LEU A 130 15.34 -7.77 -7.96
CA LEU A 130 16.01 -7.93 -6.67
C LEU A 130 17.29 -8.78 -6.80
N ILE A 131 17.24 -9.86 -7.59
CA ILE A 131 18.39 -10.73 -7.86
C ILE A 131 19.49 -9.96 -8.58
N ASN A 132 19.14 -9.21 -9.61
CA ASN A 132 20.10 -8.39 -10.38
C ASN A 132 20.70 -7.26 -9.53
N SER A 133 20.03 -6.82 -8.49
CA SER A 133 20.50 -5.80 -7.55
C SER A 133 21.43 -6.32 -6.46
N ASN A 134 21.67 -7.64 -6.40
CA ASN A 134 22.55 -8.33 -5.45
C ASN A 134 22.22 -8.07 -3.95
N TRP A 135 20.95 -7.84 -3.61
CA TRP A 135 20.52 -7.76 -2.23
C TRP A 135 20.70 -9.11 -1.53
N LYS A 136 21.29 -9.11 -0.32
CA LYS A 136 21.59 -10.36 0.41
C LYS A 136 20.51 -10.77 1.40
N ASN A 137 19.85 -9.79 2.01
CA ASN A 137 18.84 -10.00 3.05
C ASN A 137 17.57 -9.26 2.65
N ILE A 138 16.54 -10.00 2.24
CA ILE A 138 15.31 -9.44 1.67
C ILE A 138 14.16 -9.63 2.66
N GLN A 139 13.50 -8.54 3.05
CA GLN A 139 12.22 -8.55 3.74
C GLN A 139 11.15 -8.08 2.77
N LEU A 140 10.12 -8.92 2.54
CA LEU A 140 9.01 -8.61 1.64
C LEU A 140 7.80 -8.13 2.43
N ILE A 141 7.17 -7.05 1.98
CA ILE A 141 6.05 -6.42 2.66
C ILE A 141 4.95 -6.16 1.63
N GLY A 142 3.81 -6.81 1.79
CA GLY A 142 2.65 -6.66 0.90
C GLY A 142 1.39 -6.28 1.65
N TYR A 143 0.66 -5.32 1.11
CA TYR A 143 -0.61 -4.84 1.63
C TYR A 143 -1.73 -5.10 0.62
N SER A 144 -2.87 -5.59 1.11
CA SER A 144 -4.05 -5.84 0.28
C SER A 144 -3.70 -6.74 -0.92
N PHE A 145 -3.91 -6.33 -2.15
CA PHE A 145 -3.60 -7.08 -3.37
C PHE A 145 -2.17 -7.67 -3.39
N SER A 146 -1.20 -6.92 -2.89
CA SER A 146 0.20 -7.35 -3.01
C SER A 146 0.61 -8.50 -2.09
N GLY A 147 -0.23 -8.93 -1.17
CA GLY A 147 0.04 -10.15 -0.39
C GLY A 147 0.28 -11.37 -1.27
N SER A 148 -0.56 -11.57 -2.29
CA SER A 148 -0.38 -12.67 -3.27
C SER A 148 0.91 -12.51 -4.09
N ILE A 149 1.26 -11.28 -4.47
CA ILE A 149 2.49 -11.01 -5.24
C ILE A 149 3.73 -11.34 -4.41
N ILE A 150 3.80 -10.90 -3.14
CA ILE A 150 4.99 -11.13 -2.31
C ILE A 150 5.17 -12.60 -1.93
N ILE A 151 4.11 -13.38 -1.84
CA ILE A 151 4.20 -14.84 -1.65
C ILE A 151 4.86 -15.51 -2.85
N GLU A 152 4.41 -15.17 -4.07
CA GLU A 152 5.06 -15.67 -5.28
C GLU A 152 6.50 -15.15 -5.43
N MET A 153 6.77 -13.90 -5.08
CA MET A 153 8.14 -13.36 -5.03
C MET A 153 9.00 -14.14 -4.05
N ALA A 154 8.51 -14.43 -2.83
CA ALA A 154 9.25 -15.18 -1.83
C ALA A 154 9.61 -16.58 -2.35
N ARG A 155 8.65 -17.27 -2.97
CA ARG A 155 8.87 -18.59 -3.57
C ARG A 155 9.96 -18.53 -4.65
N LEU A 156 9.82 -17.61 -5.62
CA LEU A 156 10.76 -17.45 -6.73
C LEU A 156 12.16 -17.05 -6.28
N LEU A 157 12.26 -16.16 -5.30
CA LEU A 157 13.55 -15.73 -4.73
C LEU A 157 14.27 -16.89 -4.04
N VAL A 158 13.56 -17.66 -3.21
CA VAL A 158 14.13 -18.82 -2.52
C VAL A 158 14.55 -19.91 -3.52
N GLU A 159 13.75 -20.18 -4.54
CA GLU A 159 14.10 -21.14 -5.62
C GLU A 159 15.38 -20.73 -6.37
N GLN A 160 15.67 -19.44 -6.46
CA GLN A 160 16.88 -18.90 -7.07
C GLN A 160 18.04 -18.71 -6.09
N GLY A 161 17.89 -19.19 -4.84
CA GLY A 161 18.93 -19.15 -3.82
C GLY A 161 19.10 -17.82 -3.10
N ALA A 162 18.17 -16.87 -3.28
CA ALA A 162 18.17 -15.62 -2.53
C ALA A 162 17.66 -15.85 -1.09
N LYS A 163 18.20 -15.07 -0.14
CA LYS A 163 17.78 -15.14 1.26
C LYS A 163 16.61 -14.19 1.50
N VAL A 164 15.43 -14.75 1.69
CA VAL A 164 14.24 -14.04 2.17
C VAL A 164 14.17 -14.21 3.68
N ASP A 165 14.42 -13.14 4.44
CA ASP A 165 14.47 -13.20 5.89
C ASP A 165 13.09 -13.22 6.53
N ASN A 166 12.14 -12.50 5.93
CA ASN A 166 10.79 -12.39 6.45
C ASN A 166 9.81 -11.96 5.36
N VAL A 167 8.58 -12.45 5.44
CA VAL A 167 7.45 -12.08 4.58
C VAL A 167 6.34 -11.53 5.46
N ILE A 168 5.96 -10.27 5.26
CA ILE A 168 4.92 -9.60 6.03
C ILE A 168 3.73 -9.31 5.13
N ILE A 169 2.59 -9.89 5.48
CA ILE A 169 1.32 -9.69 4.81
C ILE A 169 0.46 -8.77 5.69
N ILE A 170 0.03 -7.65 5.13
CA ILE A 170 -0.78 -6.66 5.82
C ILE A 170 -2.18 -6.66 5.18
N GLU A 171 -3.20 -7.04 5.95
CA GLU A 171 -4.61 -6.95 5.53
C GLU A 171 -4.84 -7.47 4.10
N SER A 172 -4.32 -8.63 3.78
CA SER A 172 -4.40 -9.25 2.47
C SER A 172 -4.97 -10.65 2.55
N GLY A 173 -5.60 -11.08 1.47
CA GLY A 173 -6.12 -12.43 1.31
C GLY A 173 -6.59 -12.71 -0.10
N THR A 174 -6.84 -13.96 -0.40
CA THR A 174 -7.48 -14.37 -1.64
C THR A 174 -8.98 -14.20 -1.52
N ILE A 175 -9.65 -13.82 -2.61
CA ILE A 175 -11.11 -13.68 -2.63
C ILE A 175 -11.70 -14.98 -3.18
N PRO A 176 -12.40 -15.76 -2.34
CA PRO A 176 -12.88 -17.09 -2.72
C PRO A 176 -14.08 -17.10 -3.67
N ILE A 177 -14.51 -15.94 -4.12
CA ILE A 177 -15.76 -15.75 -4.83
C ILE A 177 -15.50 -15.08 -6.15
N HIS A 178 -16.02 -15.63 -7.23
CA HIS A 178 -16.03 -14.99 -8.53
C HIS A 178 -17.09 -13.90 -8.59
N ILE A 179 -16.65 -12.63 -8.57
CA ILE A 179 -17.56 -11.49 -8.72
C ILE A 179 -17.67 -11.17 -10.23
N LYS A 180 -18.78 -11.59 -10.82
CA LYS A 180 -19.15 -11.32 -12.22
C LYS A 180 -19.99 -10.05 -12.39
N SER A 181 -20.62 -9.58 -11.29
CA SER A 181 -21.37 -8.32 -11.33
C SER A 181 -20.42 -7.13 -11.46
N GLU A 182 -20.49 -6.46 -12.63
CA GLU A 182 -19.70 -5.26 -12.89
C GLU A 182 -20.04 -4.14 -11.92
N LEU A 183 -21.33 -3.98 -11.57
CA LEU A 183 -21.75 -2.96 -10.62
C LEU A 183 -21.21 -3.24 -9.20
N LEU A 184 -21.20 -4.49 -8.76
CA LEU A 184 -20.62 -4.84 -7.47
C LEU A 184 -19.11 -4.54 -7.43
N LEU A 185 -18.37 -4.84 -8.51
CA LEU A 185 -16.95 -4.46 -8.63
C LEU A 185 -16.74 -2.94 -8.60
N GLU A 186 -17.61 -2.18 -9.24
CA GLU A 186 -17.59 -0.71 -9.16
C GLU A 186 -17.84 -0.20 -7.74
N LEU A 187 -18.75 -0.84 -6.99
CA LEU A 187 -19.00 -0.49 -5.58
C LEU A 187 -17.78 -0.74 -4.69
N LEU A 188 -17.11 -1.86 -4.88
CA LEU A 188 -15.87 -2.19 -4.18
C LEU A 188 -14.75 -1.21 -4.54
N PHE A 189 -14.65 -0.82 -5.82
CA PHE A 189 -13.71 0.21 -6.25
C PHE A 189 -13.98 1.55 -5.57
N LEU A 190 -15.24 1.98 -5.51
CA LEU A 190 -15.63 3.24 -4.86
C LEU A 190 -15.34 3.21 -3.36
N ASP A 191 -15.56 2.08 -2.69
CA ASP A 191 -15.20 1.89 -1.29
C ASP A 191 -13.67 2.04 -1.10
N SER A 192 -12.87 1.41 -1.97
CA SER A 192 -11.40 1.52 -1.96
C SER A 192 -10.88 2.94 -2.21
N MET A 193 -11.67 3.77 -2.90
CA MET A 193 -11.37 5.18 -3.17
C MET A 193 -11.91 6.13 -2.10
N ALA A 194 -12.45 5.62 -1.00
CA ALA A 194 -13.12 6.39 0.06
C ALA A 194 -14.19 7.36 -0.49
N VAL A 195 -14.89 6.96 -1.55
CA VAL A 195 -15.98 7.74 -2.13
C VAL A 195 -17.22 7.59 -1.27
N SER A 196 -17.76 8.71 -0.80
CA SER A 196 -18.85 8.70 0.16
C SER A 196 -20.14 8.07 -0.39
N GLU A 197 -20.89 7.42 0.49
CA GLU A 197 -22.16 6.73 0.27
C GLU A 197 -23.23 7.58 -0.47
N VAL A 198 -23.14 8.89 -0.35
CA VAL A 198 -24.09 9.84 -0.96
C VAL A 198 -24.10 9.78 -2.50
N VAL A 199 -22.99 9.32 -3.10
CA VAL A 199 -22.84 9.26 -4.56
C VAL A 199 -23.82 8.29 -5.21
N LEU A 200 -24.15 7.20 -4.53
CA LEU A 200 -24.98 6.13 -5.07
C LEU A 200 -26.44 6.23 -4.66
N GLY A 201 -26.76 7.00 -3.62
CA GLY A 201 -28.09 7.01 -3.00
C GLY A 201 -28.47 5.69 -2.33
N ILE A 202 -27.46 4.86 -2.05
CA ILE A 202 -27.50 3.60 -1.34
C ILE A 202 -26.48 3.69 -0.23
N GLU A 203 -26.75 3.12 0.95
CA GLU A 203 -25.75 2.95 2.00
C GLU A 203 -24.77 1.83 1.60
N GLN A 204 -23.79 2.20 0.82
CA GLN A 204 -22.85 1.29 0.15
C GLN A 204 -22.17 0.31 1.13
N ARG A 205 -21.73 0.77 2.29
CA ARG A 205 -21.06 -0.07 3.29
C ARG A 205 -21.97 -1.15 3.84
N ASN A 206 -23.22 -0.80 4.17
CA ASN A 206 -24.20 -1.76 4.62
C ASN A 206 -24.55 -2.76 3.52
N LEU A 207 -24.69 -2.29 2.29
CA LEU A 207 -24.93 -3.14 1.13
C LEU A 207 -23.81 -4.16 0.91
N LEU A 208 -22.54 -3.71 0.91
CA LEU A 208 -21.40 -4.61 0.74
C LEU A 208 -21.32 -5.64 1.87
N LYS A 209 -21.59 -5.23 3.11
CA LYS A 209 -21.67 -6.14 4.26
C LYS A 209 -22.77 -7.20 4.07
N ASP A 210 -23.96 -6.79 3.66
CA ASP A 210 -25.08 -7.71 3.42
C ASP A 210 -24.75 -8.70 2.30
N VAL A 211 -24.08 -8.25 1.23
CA VAL A 211 -23.64 -9.10 0.12
C VAL A 211 -22.66 -10.17 0.63
N PHE A 212 -21.63 -9.79 1.38
CA PHE A 212 -20.63 -10.75 1.85
C PHE A 212 -21.20 -11.71 2.91
N ASN A 213 -22.07 -11.24 3.79
CA ASN A 213 -22.77 -12.12 4.75
C ASN A 213 -23.65 -13.15 4.03
N PHE A 214 -24.36 -12.73 3.00
CA PHE A 214 -25.20 -13.63 2.20
C PHE A 214 -24.37 -14.69 1.48
N VAL A 215 -23.25 -14.26 0.87
CA VAL A 215 -22.32 -15.17 0.20
C VAL A 215 -21.79 -16.23 1.15
N GLU A 216 -21.38 -15.84 2.34
CA GLU A 216 -20.87 -16.76 3.35
C GLU A 216 -21.96 -17.71 3.83
N SER A 217 -23.18 -17.21 4.13
CA SER A 217 -24.31 -18.04 4.59
C SER A 217 -24.79 -19.07 3.57
N GLU A 218 -24.73 -18.73 2.29
CA GLU A 218 -25.19 -19.59 1.19
C GLU A 218 -24.04 -20.38 0.53
N ASN A 219 -22.79 -20.24 1.02
CA ASN A 219 -21.58 -20.84 0.43
C ASN A 219 -21.46 -20.60 -1.08
N LEU A 220 -21.74 -19.37 -1.53
CA LEU A 220 -21.68 -19.04 -2.94
C LEU A 220 -20.23 -18.95 -3.42
N THR A 221 -19.97 -19.48 -4.60
CA THR A 221 -18.67 -19.37 -5.28
C THR A 221 -18.65 -18.30 -6.36
N GLU A 222 -19.81 -17.69 -6.67
CA GLU A 222 -19.97 -16.73 -7.75
C GLU A 222 -21.10 -15.74 -7.42
N ILE A 223 -20.94 -14.47 -7.82
CA ILE A 223 -21.98 -13.43 -7.75
C ILE A 223 -22.09 -12.74 -9.10
N ASP A 224 -23.23 -12.92 -9.74
CA ASP A 224 -23.65 -12.15 -10.91
C ASP A 224 -24.65 -11.04 -10.55
N ASP A 225 -25.14 -10.32 -11.54
CA ASP A 225 -26.11 -9.24 -11.34
C ASP A 225 -27.45 -9.72 -10.81
N GLU A 226 -27.89 -10.94 -11.10
CA GLU A 226 -29.16 -11.49 -10.63
C GLU A 226 -29.06 -11.88 -9.15
N ILE A 227 -27.97 -12.55 -8.76
CA ILE A 227 -27.68 -12.86 -7.35
C ILE A 227 -27.52 -11.55 -6.58
N PHE A 228 -26.76 -10.59 -7.10
CA PHE A 228 -26.58 -9.28 -6.46
C PHE A 228 -27.93 -8.57 -6.22
N LYS A 229 -28.85 -8.55 -7.19
CA LYS A 229 -30.19 -7.99 -7.01
C LYS A 229 -31.01 -8.73 -5.98
N SER A 230 -30.88 -10.06 -5.89
CA SER A 230 -31.68 -10.87 -4.96
C SER A 230 -31.35 -10.59 -3.50
N ILE A 231 -30.13 -10.19 -3.21
CA ILE A 231 -29.65 -9.85 -1.86
C ILE A 231 -30.29 -8.55 -1.34
N LEU A 232 -30.72 -7.66 -2.23
CA LEU A 232 -31.24 -6.35 -1.86
C LEU A 232 -32.61 -6.47 -1.15
N CYS A 233 -32.65 -6.09 0.11
CA CYS A 233 -33.87 -6.16 0.93
C CYS A 233 -34.88 -5.06 0.59
N SER A 234 -34.38 -3.86 0.22
CA SER A 234 -35.19 -2.66 -0.01
C SER A 234 -35.65 -2.53 -1.48
N ASP A 235 -36.92 -2.25 -1.71
CA ASP A 235 -37.45 -1.93 -3.06
C ASP A 235 -36.80 -0.68 -3.66
N LYS A 236 -36.40 0.27 -2.81
CA LYS A 236 -35.69 1.47 -3.22
C LYS A 236 -34.33 1.08 -3.80
N ASP A 237 -33.59 0.23 -3.12
CA ASP A 237 -32.27 -0.20 -3.55
C ASP A 237 -32.34 -1.06 -4.79
N ARG A 238 -33.29 -1.98 -4.88
CA ARG A 238 -33.56 -2.77 -6.09
C ARG A 238 -33.83 -1.89 -7.30
N LYS A 239 -34.66 -0.87 -7.18
CA LYS A 239 -34.92 0.10 -8.27
C LYS A 239 -33.67 0.89 -8.65
N ARG A 240 -32.89 1.31 -7.65
CA ARG A 240 -31.67 2.06 -7.87
C ARG A 240 -30.59 1.22 -8.57
N VAL A 241 -30.36 -0.01 -8.10
CA VAL A 241 -29.44 -0.96 -8.72
C VAL A 241 -29.88 -1.29 -10.15
N SER A 242 -31.16 -1.56 -10.38
CA SER A 242 -31.67 -1.80 -11.71
C SER A 242 -31.47 -0.59 -12.65
N TYR A 243 -31.65 0.62 -12.14
CA TYR A 243 -31.35 1.83 -12.90
C TYR A 243 -29.87 1.93 -13.27
N LEU A 244 -28.97 1.66 -12.31
CA LEU A 244 -27.51 1.70 -12.53
C LEU A 244 -27.06 0.62 -13.52
N LEU A 245 -27.59 -0.60 -13.43
CA LEU A 245 -27.27 -1.69 -14.35
C LEU A 245 -27.70 -1.38 -15.81
N ASN A 246 -28.80 -0.65 -15.98
CA ASN A 246 -29.24 -0.18 -17.30
C ASN A 246 -28.40 0.99 -17.84
N MET A 247 -27.55 1.58 -16.99
CA MET A 247 -26.62 2.64 -17.40
C MET A 247 -25.29 1.99 -17.77
N GLY A 248 -24.73 2.32 -18.94
CA GLY A 248 -23.40 1.80 -19.33
C GLY A 248 -22.29 2.24 -18.34
N MET A 249 -21.33 1.37 -18.08
CA MET A 249 -20.21 1.55 -17.15
C MET A 249 -19.56 2.93 -17.24
N LYS A 250 -19.21 3.38 -18.45
CA LYS A 250 -18.60 4.70 -18.66
C LYS A 250 -19.42 5.84 -18.05
N LYS A 251 -20.75 5.82 -18.25
CA LYS A 251 -21.64 6.84 -17.68
C LYS A 251 -21.71 6.75 -16.16
N ARG A 252 -21.66 5.55 -15.59
CA ARG A 252 -21.63 5.35 -14.13
C ARG A 252 -20.35 5.92 -13.55
N LEU A 253 -19.18 5.57 -14.10
CA LEU A 253 -17.90 6.09 -13.64
C LEU A 253 -17.80 7.61 -13.74
N ASP A 254 -18.30 8.22 -14.82
CA ASP A 254 -18.40 9.69 -14.96
C ASP A 254 -19.32 10.31 -13.89
N MET A 255 -20.41 9.65 -13.57
CA MET A 255 -21.34 10.08 -12.51
C MET A 255 -20.68 10.03 -11.15
N TYR A 256 -19.99 8.92 -10.83
CA TYR A 256 -19.26 8.74 -9.57
C TYR A 256 -18.14 9.75 -9.41
N GLN A 257 -17.36 9.97 -10.46
CA GLN A 257 -16.30 10.97 -10.51
C GLN A 257 -16.82 12.38 -10.16
N LYS A 258 -17.89 12.80 -10.82
CA LYS A 258 -18.49 14.13 -10.58
C LYS A 258 -19.03 14.29 -9.17
N ALA A 259 -19.58 13.23 -8.59
CA ALA A 259 -20.17 13.27 -7.26
C ALA A 259 -19.13 13.18 -6.15
N SER A 260 -18.02 12.48 -6.39
CA SER A 260 -16.93 12.29 -5.40
C SER A 260 -16.11 13.55 -5.16
N LYS A 261 -16.14 14.54 -6.09
CA LYS A 261 -15.25 15.72 -6.09
C LYS A 261 -13.76 15.33 -6.01
N ASN A 262 -13.43 14.11 -6.40
CA ASN A 262 -12.08 13.58 -6.40
C ASN A 262 -11.43 13.91 -7.75
N ASP A 263 -10.17 14.36 -7.75
CA ASP A 263 -9.43 14.70 -8.97
C ASP A 263 -8.92 13.45 -9.72
N ASN A 264 -9.00 12.27 -9.11
CA ASN A 264 -8.59 11.00 -9.73
C ASN A 264 -9.49 10.64 -10.91
N ASN A 265 -8.89 10.18 -12.00
CA ASN A 265 -9.64 9.76 -13.19
C ASN A 265 -10.15 8.31 -13.04
N PHE A 266 -11.41 8.13 -12.65
CA PHE A 266 -12.00 6.81 -12.42
C PHE A 266 -12.07 5.96 -13.69
N GLN A 267 -12.20 6.56 -14.87
CA GLN A 267 -12.15 5.83 -16.15
C GLN A 267 -10.80 5.13 -16.37
N ASN A 268 -9.72 5.72 -15.87
CA ASN A 268 -8.38 5.15 -15.99
C ASN A 268 -8.06 4.17 -14.84
N LEU A 269 -8.52 4.45 -13.63
CA LEU A 269 -8.19 3.66 -12.44
C LEU A 269 -9.03 2.39 -12.30
N TYR A 270 -10.31 2.45 -12.65
CA TYR A 270 -11.21 1.30 -12.49
C TYR A 270 -10.75 0.06 -13.27
N PRO A 271 -10.32 0.15 -14.55
CA PRO A 271 -9.81 -1.03 -15.25
C PRO A 271 -8.58 -1.68 -14.61
N ILE A 272 -7.75 -0.88 -13.92
CA ILE A 272 -6.57 -1.38 -13.19
C ILE A 272 -7.04 -2.10 -11.93
N TYR A 273 -7.91 -1.46 -11.15
CA TYR A 273 -8.51 -2.05 -9.96
C TYR A 273 -9.20 -3.38 -10.27
N LYS A 274 -10.08 -3.38 -11.28
CA LYS A 274 -10.81 -4.57 -11.72
C LYS A 274 -9.86 -5.72 -12.02
N LYS A 275 -8.81 -5.45 -12.79
CA LYS A 275 -7.81 -6.45 -13.15
C LYS A 275 -7.06 -7.02 -11.93
N SER A 276 -6.63 -6.16 -11.02
CA SER A 276 -6.01 -6.59 -9.77
C SER A 276 -6.97 -7.43 -8.92
N PHE A 277 -8.25 -7.03 -8.88
CA PHE A 277 -9.27 -7.73 -8.14
C PHE A 277 -9.58 -9.11 -8.73
N GLU A 278 -9.67 -9.22 -10.05
CA GLU A 278 -9.82 -10.51 -10.74
C GLU A 278 -8.64 -11.44 -10.45
N ALA A 279 -7.41 -10.91 -10.41
CA ALA A 279 -6.23 -11.68 -10.08
C ALA A 279 -6.21 -12.20 -8.62
N LEU A 280 -6.85 -11.49 -7.67
CA LEU A 280 -7.01 -11.96 -6.29
C LEU A 280 -7.91 -13.20 -6.16
N GLN A 281 -8.72 -13.49 -7.17
CA GLN A 281 -9.57 -14.68 -7.21
C GLN A 281 -8.77 -15.94 -7.61
N ILE A 282 -7.51 -15.77 -8.01
CA ILE A 282 -6.61 -16.87 -8.37
C ILE A 282 -5.79 -17.24 -7.13
N THR A 283 -5.83 -18.52 -6.79
CA THR A 283 -5.05 -19.03 -5.65
C THR A 283 -3.56 -19.02 -5.99
N PRO A 284 -2.70 -18.36 -5.20
CA PRO A 284 -1.26 -18.43 -5.36
C PRO A 284 -0.70 -19.85 -5.22
N ASN A 285 0.52 -20.08 -5.69
CA ASN A 285 1.21 -21.35 -5.50
C ASN A 285 1.55 -21.57 -4.01
N ILE A 286 1.75 -22.85 -3.64
CA ILE A 286 2.12 -23.24 -2.27
C ILE A 286 3.47 -22.61 -1.90
N TYR A 287 3.52 -22.02 -0.71
CA TYR A 287 4.72 -21.47 -0.11
C TYR A 287 5.08 -22.19 1.20
N PHE A 288 6.33 -22.57 1.36
CA PHE A 288 6.81 -23.38 2.49
C PHE A 288 7.45 -22.55 3.62
N GLY A 289 7.62 -21.24 3.41
CA GLY A 289 8.24 -20.37 4.41
C GLY A 289 7.25 -19.81 5.42
N ASP A 290 7.80 -19.33 6.53
CA ASP A 290 7.04 -18.63 7.57
C ASP A 290 6.64 -17.24 7.11
N ILE A 291 5.48 -16.76 7.59
CA ILE A 291 4.99 -15.40 7.36
C ILE A 291 4.59 -14.71 8.66
N THR A 292 4.60 -13.37 8.62
CA THR A 292 3.92 -12.54 9.62
C THR A 292 2.69 -11.94 9.00
N TYR A 293 1.51 -12.26 9.54
CA TYR A 293 0.25 -11.68 9.11
C TYR A 293 -0.19 -10.56 10.05
N CYS A 294 -0.33 -9.36 9.51
CA CYS A 294 -0.76 -8.17 10.24
C CYS A 294 -2.24 -7.90 9.95
N SER A 295 -3.10 -8.13 10.95
CA SER A 295 -4.54 -7.80 10.90
C SER A 295 -4.82 -6.49 11.62
N VAL A 296 -5.75 -5.71 11.11
CA VAL A 296 -6.18 -4.46 11.74
C VAL A 296 -7.07 -4.72 12.96
N LYS A 297 -6.99 -3.80 13.92
CA LYS A 297 -7.85 -3.84 15.11
C LYS A 297 -9.27 -3.43 14.81
N GLU A 298 -9.44 -2.44 13.94
CA GLU A 298 -10.74 -1.85 13.59
C GLU A 298 -11.17 -2.40 12.23
N ARG A 299 -12.27 -3.15 12.23
CA ARG A 299 -12.84 -3.70 11.01
C ARG A 299 -14.03 -2.86 10.60
N GLU A 300 -13.99 -2.30 9.41
CA GLU A 300 -15.05 -1.47 8.84
C GLU A 300 -15.31 -1.82 7.37
N GLY A 301 -16.58 -1.60 6.96
CA GLY A 301 -16.98 -1.71 5.57
C GLY A 301 -17.01 -3.14 5.04
N ALA A 302 -16.67 -3.30 3.75
CA ALA A 302 -16.69 -4.58 3.06
C ALA A 302 -15.76 -5.63 3.70
N TYR A 303 -14.74 -5.18 4.42
CA TYR A 303 -13.73 -6.06 5.03
C TYR A 303 -14.04 -6.51 6.47
N GLU A 304 -15.19 -6.09 7.05
CA GLU A 304 -15.55 -6.46 8.41
C GLU A 304 -15.69 -7.98 8.62
N ASN A 305 -16.13 -8.69 7.59
CA ASN A 305 -16.41 -10.11 7.62
C ASN A 305 -15.37 -11.00 6.93
N PHE A 306 -14.25 -10.44 6.45
CA PHE A 306 -13.20 -11.21 5.79
C PHE A 306 -12.39 -12.15 6.72
N ASN A 307 -13.00 -12.71 7.76
CA ASN A 307 -12.37 -13.79 8.54
C ASN A 307 -12.07 -15.03 7.67
N ALA A 308 -12.94 -15.32 6.70
CA ALA A 308 -12.75 -16.40 5.73
C ALA A 308 -11.49 -16.26 4.87
N VAL A 309 -10.90 -15.08 4.83
CA VAL A 309 -9.68 -14.80 4.05
C VAL A 309 -8.44 -15.42 4.69
N LEU A 310 -8.38 -15.47 6.04
CA LEU A 310 -7.27 -16.12 6.74
C LEU A 310 -7.27 -17.62 6.55
N GLU A 311 -8.46 -18.26 6.55
CA GLU A 311 -8.61 -19.71 6.37
C GLU A 311 -8.03 -20.20 5.04
N LYS A 312 -8.00 -19.34 4.01
CA LYS A 312 -7.43 -19.69 2.71
C LYS A 312 -5.92 -19.60 2.62
N TRP A 313 -5.29 -18.76 3.46
CA TRP A 313 -3.85 -18.77 3.57
C TRP A 313 -3.35 -20.10 4.15
N ASP A 314 -4.09 -20.73 5.05
CA ASP A 314 -3.76 -22.05 5.63
C ASP A 314 -3.67 -23.15 4.55
N ASP A 315 -4.41 -23.02 3.45
CA ASP A 315 -4.37 -23.98 2.34
C ASP A 315 -3.12 -23.87 1.46
N ILE A 316 -2.48 -22.71 1.43
CA ILE A 316 -1.34 -22.41 0.54
C ILE A 316 -0.04 -22.11 1.29
N LEU A 317 -0.09 -21.86 2.60
CA LEU A 317 1.07 -21.62 3.44
C LEU A 317 1.35 -22.85 4.30
N LEU A 318 2.42 -23.55 4.01
CA LEU A 318 2.86 -24.73 4.76
C LEU A 318 3.85 -24.40 5.90
N GLY A 319 4.29 -23.14 5.98
CA GLY A 319 5.08 -22.61 7.10
C GLY A 319 4.19 -22.10 8.23
N ASN A 320 4.81 -21.50 9.25
CA ASN A 320 4.10 -20.92 10.38
C ASN A 320 3.52 -19.54 10.02
N ILE A 321 2.30 -19.27 10.49
CA ILE A 321 1.68 -17.96 10.39
C ILE A 321 1.73 -17.28 11.76
N LYS A 322 2.59 -16.27 11.89
CA LYS A 322 2.66 -15.42 13.08
C LYS A 322 1.69 -14.25 12.92
N GLN A 323 0.66 -14.19 13.77
CA GLN A 323 -0.32 -13.12 13.72
C GLN A 323 0.09 -11.92 14.58
N LYS A 324 -0.14 -10.71 14.04
CA LYS A 324 0.05 -9.42 14.71
C LYS A 324 -1.17 -8.55 14.50
N THR A 325 -1.60 -7.87 15.56
CA THR A 325 -2.68 -6.87 15.47
C THR A 325 -2.06 -5.48 15.34
N ILE A 326 -2.49 -4.73 14.33
CA ILE A 326 -2.04 -3.36 14.03
C ILE A 326 -3.17 -2.36 14.22
N ALA A 327 -2.81 -1.08 14.40
CA ALA A 327 -3.77 0.01 14.57
C ALA A 327 -4.43 0.42 13.24
N GLY A 328 -5.60 1.06 13.34
CA GLY A 328 -6.39 1.51 12.21
C GLY A 328 -7.29 0.43 11.61
N ASN A 329 -7.83 0.71 10.44
CA ASN A 329 -8.61 -0.21 9.61
C ASN A 329 -7.88 -0.49 8.28
N HIS A 330 -8.50 -1.29 7.39
CA HIS A 330 -7.92 -1.63 6.09
C HIS A 330 -7.38 -0.41 5.31
N TYR A 331 -8.08 0.72 5.34
CA TYR A 331 -7.71 1.93 4.57
C TYR A 331 -6.76 2.87 5.29
N THR A 332 -6.67 2.78 6.62
CA THR A 332 -5.94 3.76 7.45
C THR A 332 -4.68 3.22 8.09
N CYS A 333 -4.48 1.90 8.15
CA CYS A 333 -3.36 1.27 8.88
C CYS A 333 -1.97 1.72 8.40
N MET A 334 -1.84 2.25 7.18
CA MET A 334 -0.60 2.79 6.64
C MET A 334 -0.53 4.33 6.64
N ASN A 335 -1.56 5.02 7.12
CA ASN A 335 -1.58 6.47 7.22
C ASN A 335 -0.55 6.98 8.25
N VAL A 336 -0.22 8.28 8.18
CA VAL A 336 0.78 8.94 9.03
C VAL A 336 0.57 8.62 10.53
N GLU A 337 -0.68 8.59 11.00
CA GLU A 337 -1.04 8.31 12.42
C GLU A 337 -0.63 6.89 12.88
N HIS A 338 -0.58 5.92 11.98
CA HIS A 338 -0.29 4.52 12.31
C HIS A 338 1.06 4.02 11.77
N ALA A 339 1.69 4.77 10.86
CA ALA A 339 2.92 4.38 10.18
C ALA A 339 4.06 4.06 11.15
N VAL A 340 4.21 4.84 12.23
CA VAL A 340 5.27 4.62 13.25
C VAL A 340 5.08 3.29 13.95
N SER A 341 3.86 2.97 14.39
CA SER A 341 3.57 1.72 15.09
C SER A 341 3.71 0.51 14.15
N LEU A 342 3.26 0.62 12.92
CA LEU A 342 3.40 -0.42 11.90
C LEU A 342 4.88 -0.65 11.53
N ALA A 343 5.68 0.42 11.36
CA ALA A 343 7.11 0.30 11.10
C ALA A 343 7.83 -0.47 12.21
N ARG A 344 7.50 -0.21 13.49
CA ARG A 344 8.07 -0.97 14.62
C ARG A 344 7.72 -2.46 14.56
N VAL A 345 6.48 -2.80 14.22
CA VAL A 345 6.08 -4.20 14.03
C VAL A 345 6.92 -4.85 12.92
N ILE A 346 7.08 -4.18 11.78
CA ILE A 346 7.84 -4.68 10.64
C ILE A 346 9.32 -4.91 10.99
N ILE A 347 9.92 -3.97 11.69
CA ILE A 347 11.35 -4.02 12.07
C ILE A 347 11.62 -5.12 13.11
N SER A 348 10.72 -5.28 14.09
CA SER A 348 10.86 -6.32 15.11
C SER A 348 10.90 -7.76 14.55
N GLU A 349 10.34 -7.97 13.35
CA GLU A 349 10.32 -9.29 12.71
C GLU A 349 11.66 -9.70 12.08
N THR A 350 12.60 -8.78 11.92
CA THR A 350 13.97 -9.09 11.42
C THR A 350 15.04 -9.06 12.51
N GLY A 351 14.68 -8.72 13.75
CA GLY A 351 15.64 -8.57 14.83
C GLY A 351 16.60 -7.38 14.66
N ASP A 352 16.24 -6.46 13.79
CA ASP A 352 17.01 -5.23 13.50
C ASP A 352 16.79 -4.14 14.58
N ASP A 353 16.27 -4.51 15.76
CA ASP A 353 15.80 -3.62 16.84
C ASP A 353 16.93 -2.97 17.67
N ASN A 354 18.15 -2.92 17.18
CA ASN A 354 19.20 -2.19 17.88
C ASN A 354 18.82 -0.72 17.97
N LEU A 355 18.33 -0.32 19.17
CA LEU A 355 17.90 1.05 19.52
C LEU A 355 19.01 2.10 19.30
N ASP A 356 20.25 1.69 19.13
CA ASP A 356 21.39 2.56 18.80
C ASP A 356 21.35 3.11 17.37
N ASP A 357 20.54 2.51 16.49
CA ASP A 357 20.37 2.98 15.09
C ASP A 357 19.41 4.16 14.97
N ILE A 358 18.57 4.40 15.97
CA ILE A 358 17.77 5.63 16.05
C ILE A 358 18.63 6.67 16.77
N LYS A 359 19.28 7.58 16.05
CA LYS A 359 19.71 8.83 16.65
C LYS A 359 18.47 9.48 17.28
N SER A 360 18.42 9.44 18.60
CA SER A 360 17.42 10.14 19.37
C SER A 360 17.46 11.64 19.03
N GLU A 361 16.69 12.06 18.06
CA GLU A 361 16.15 13.39 18.10
C GLU A 361 15.17 13.39 19.30
N LYS A 362 15.67 13.81 20.46
CA LYS A 362 14.81 14.22 21.54
C LYS A 362 14.01 15.39 21.02
N GLU A 363 12.83 15.13 20.49
CA GLU A 363 11.79 16.15 20.41
C GLU A 363 11.40 16.49 21.84
N GLU A 364 11.96 17.58 22.35
CA GLU A 364 11.39 18.27 23.51
C GLU A 364 10.04 18.85 23.06
N VAL A 365 8.97 18.10 23.31
CA VAL A 365 7.61 18.59 23.13
C VAL A 365 7.34 19.59 24.24
N HIS A 366 7.50 20.88 23.96
CA HIS A 366 7.09 21.95 24.86
C HIS A 366 5.58 22.17 24.76
N PHE A 367 4.84 21.68 25.74
CA PHE A 367 3.45 22.09 25.94
C PHE A 367 3.44 23.46 26.64
N ILE A 368 3.03 24.51 25.95
CA ILE A 368 2.71 25.79 26.54
C ILE A 368 1.23 25.78 26.94
N VAL A 369 0.95 25.59 28.24
CA VAL A 369 -0.37 25.81 28.79
C VAL A 369 -0.26 27.03 29.74
N ASN A 370 -0.90 28.14 29.35
CA ASN A 370 -1.16 29.30 30.17
C ASN A 370 0.06 29.88 30.95
N GLY A 371 1.10 30.32 30.24
CA GLY A 371 2.05 31.29 30.79
C GLY A 371 3.02 30.80 31.87
N GLY A 372 3.22 29.50 32.05
CA GLY A 372 4.16 28.95 33.03
C GLY A 372 4.95 27.76 32.48
N LEU A 373 6.29 27.88 32.52
CA LEU A 373 7.21 26.79 32.18
C LEU A 373 7.14 25.73 33.29
N LEU A 374 6.60 24.55 33.01
CA LEU A 374 6.76 23.39 33.87
C LEU A 374 7.68 22.39 33.14
N ARG A 375 8.88 22.18 33.71
CA ARG A 375 9.72 21.03 33.40
C ARG A 375 9.11 19.79 34.04
N GLU A 376 8.67 18.84 33.26
CA GLU A 376 8.33 17.54 33.80
C GLU A 376 9.08 16.39 33.10
N LYS A 377 9.35 15.42 33.97
CA LYS A 377 10.22 14.28 33.83
C LYS A 377 9.78 13.29 32.77
N SER A 378 10.79 12.67 32.14
CA SER A 378 10.71 11.45 31.35
C SER A 378 9.69 10.43 31.88
N PHE A 379 8.74 10.03 31.04
CA PHE A 379 8.04 8.76 31.18
C PHE A 379 8.54 7.80 30.12
N LEU A 380 9.22 6.76 30.58
CA LEU A 380 9.47 5.53 29.87
C LEU A 380 8.17 4.73 29.83
N TYR A 381 7.71 4.44 28.62
CA TYR A 381 6.91 3.23 28.33
C TYR A 381 7.32 2.67 26.98
#